data_bbce55115a341fc429d2ea270f14bd03
#
_entry.id   bbce55115a341fc429d2ea270f14bd03
#
_cell.length_a   1.000
_cell.length_b   1.000
_cell.length_c   1.000
_cell.angle_alpha   90.00
_cell.angle_beta   90.00
_cell.angle_gamma   90.00
#
_symmetry.space_group_name_H-M   'P 1'
#
loop_
_entity.id
_entity.type
_entity.pdbx_description
1 polymer ?
#
loop_
_entity_poly.entity_id
_entity_poly.type
_entity_poly.pdbx_seq_one_letter_code
_entity_poly.pdbx_strand_id
1 'polypeptide(L)'
;MALLLKPRHRIAATGLLLLPRCLCDVVPAPPPPETDTDASPPPLSRAETKLLDALHAALLDHCRSYPEGQVPSSPPFDPLPSLSEAISGLLPSPPPAHFTLHLFRRLLELRRGVPLPEAVALFRHLLPTVPADSLPDLYAAMIDLLAKHHHFPQARHLLDEMRERSVPISSQLILALIRRYIRAGMSSEASELFRRMEEFGAGAPDPAALACLLRALAKKRLGSEAQALFDSYKSVFTPDVVLYTNLVHAWCRSGRLDEAERVFAEMQQSGIMPNVYTYTAVIDAMYRAGQVPRAQELLCQMIDSGCPPNTATFNAIMRAHVKAGRSEQVLQVHNQMRQLGCEPDIITYNFLIETHCGKGQGNLDAAMKLLAKMVAKGCIPDCHTFNPMFRLVLVLGNVDAAHKLYEKMKELQCKPNVVTYNLLIRLFNMQKSMDMVLRIKKNMDAERVEPNGNTYTALLEVFCARGDWKRAHATLREMVKEKSFKPAKHVYDMVLTLLRKSGQLMKHEELVELMADRGFISRPADDALWSAC
;
A
#
# COMPACT_ATOMS: atom_id res chain seq x y z
N MET A 1 34.55 27.60 -59.65
CA MET A 1 33.68 28.16 -58.60
C MET A 1 33.17 27.01 -57.80
N ALA A 2 33.77 26.80 -56.65
CA ALA A 2 33.41 25.72 -55.71
C ALA A 2 32.38 26.19 -54.74
N LEU A 3 31.30 25.48 -54.58
CA LEU A 3 30.30 25.68 -53.53
C LEU A 3 30.29 24.45 -52.63
N LEU A 4 30.74 24.66 -51.42
CA LEU A 4 30.79 23.77 -50.28
C LEU A 4 29.41 23.26 -49.92
N LEU A 5 29.17 21.96 -50.05
CA LEU A 5 28.05 21.24 -49.43
C LEU A 5 28.59 20.54 -48.18
N LYS A 6 28.14 21.01 -47.02
CA LYS A 6 28.35 20.33 -45.74
C LYS A 6 27.59 18.99 -45.73
N PRO A 7 28.18 17.89 -45.24
CA PRO A 7 27.48 16.62 -45.11
C PRO A 7 26.50 16.65 -43.91
N ARG A 8 25.24 16.32 -44.17
CA ARG A 8 24.27 16.00 -43.14
C ARG A 8 24.64 14.66 -42.49
N HIS A 9 25.04 14.68 -41.26
CA HIS A 9 25.23 13.46 -40.48
C HIS A 9 23.90 12.74 -40.32
N ARG A 10 23.73 11.62 -40.98
CA ARG A 10 22.81 10.55 -40.61
C ARG A 10 23.37 9.93 -39.33
N ILE A 11 22.68 10.11 -38.20
CA ILE A 11 22.96 9.39 -36.96
C ILE A 11 22.44 7.97 -37.16
N ALA A 12 23.34 7.05 -37.41
CA ALA A 12 23.07 5.62 -37.35
C ALA A 12 22.82 5.23 -35.89
N ALA A 13 21.80 4.45 -35.68
CA ALA A 13 21.37 3.95 -34.37
C ALA A 13 22.27 2.82 -33.84
N THR A 14 23.58 3.09 -33.67
CA THR A 14 24.52 2.18 -32.98
C THR A 14 25.65 3.02 -32.39
N GLY A 15 25.35 3.74 -31.30
CA GLY A 15 26.34 4.51 -30.55
C GLY A 15 26.65 3.86 -29.21
N LEU A 16 27.52 2.85 -29.19
CA LEU A 16 28.26 2.45 -28.01
C LEU A 16 29.22 3.58 -27.62
N LEU A 17 28.87 4.37 -26.62
CA LEU A 17 29.81 5.27 -25.96
C LEU A 17 30.65 4.46 -24.96
N LEU A 18 31.89 4.18 -25.33
CA LEU A 18 32.96 3.76 -24.43
C LEU A 18 33.34 4.96 -23.55
N LEU A 19 32.94 4.95 -22.29
CA LEU A 19 33.45 5.89 -21.29
C LEU A 19 34.59 5.23 -20.50
N PRO A 20 35.64 5.99 -20.13
CA PRO A 20 36.79 5.46 -19.42
C PRO A 20 36.43 5.06 -17.97
N ARG A 21 36.99 3.92 -17.57
CA ARG A 21 37.00 3.47 -16.16
C ARG A 21 37.83 4.46 -15.33
N CYS A 22 37.18 5.25 -14.47
CA CYS A 22 37.84 5.79 -13.27
C CYS A 22 36.81 6.24 -12.25
N LEU A 23 37.10 5.88 -10.99
CA LEU A 23 36.49 6.33 -9.73
C LEU A 23 35.15 5.71 -9.32
N CYS A 24 35.25 4.47 -8.89
CA CYS A 24 34.41 3.95 -7.81
C CYS A 24 35.07 4.35 -6.50
N ASP A 25 34.46 5.24 -5.72
CA ASP A 25 34.50 5.27 -4.26
C ASP A 25 33.91 6.59 -3.74
N VAL A 26 32.62 6.78 -3.89
CA VAL A 26 31.80 7.54 -2.94
C VAL A 26 30.41 6.92 -3.01
N VAL A 27 30.14 5.99 -2.13
CA VAL A 27 28.77 5.56 -1.83
C VAL A 27 28.11 6.75 -1.15
N PRO A 28 27.11 7.43 -1.78
CA PRO A 28 26.30 8.37 -1.04
C PRO A 28 25.58 7.58 0.05
N ALA A 29 25.72 8.01 1.28
CA ALA A 29 25.01 7.46 2.42
C ALA A 29 23.52 7.29 2.07
N PRO A 30 22.89 6.19 2.45
CA PRO A 30 21.45 6.06 2.34
C PRO A 30 20.81 7.28 3.03
N PRO A 31 19.65 7.77 2.55
CA PRO A 31 18.93 8.81 3.28
C PRO A 31 18.86 8.36 4.74
N PRO A 32 19.08 9.26 5.70
CA PRO A 32 19.05 8.87 7.11
C PRO A 32 17.78 8.07 7.32
N PRO A 33 17.83 6.93 8.02
CA PRO A 33 16.63 6.20 8.39
C PRO A 33 15.69 7.26 8.96
N GLU A 34 14.41 7.17 8.63
CA GLU A 34 13.39 7.96 9.31
C GLU A 34 13.68 7.73 10.80
N THR A 35 14.37 8.65 11.43
CA THR A 35 14.56 8.64 12.86
C THR A 35 13.17 8.90 13.42
N ASP A 36 12.37 7.83 13.51
CA ASP A 36 11.38 7.71 14.55
C ASP A 36 12.19 7.75 15.87
N THR A 37 12.56 8.96 16.28
CA THR A 37 12.90 9.25 17.65
C THR A 37 11.60 9.32 18.45
N ASP A 38 10.80 8.28 18.32
CA ASP A 38 9.90 7.86 19.35
C ASP A 38 10.80 7.27 20.44
N ALA A 39 11.10 8.06 21.46
CA ALA A 39 11.63 7.52 22.69
C ALA A 39 10.61 6.49 23.15
N SER A 40 10.92 5.21 22.90
CA SER A 40 10.07 4.12 23.33
C SER A 40 9.95 4.25 24.86
N PRO A 41 8.73 4.22 25.43
CA PRO A 41 8.58 4.25 26.87
C PRO A 41 9.38 3.11 27.47
N PRO A 42 9.85 3.25 28.71
CA PRO A 42 10.65 2.23 29.38
C PRO A 42 9.93 0.87 29.34
N PRO A 43 10.66 -0.25 29.21
CA PRO A 43 10.06 -1.57 29.10
C PRO A 43 9.22 -1.88 30.34
N LEU A 44 8.04 -2.45 30.12
CA LEU A 44 7.12 -2.89 31.17
C LEU A 44 7.72 -4.07 31.96
N SER A 45 7.50 -4.07 33.26
CA SER A 45 7.75 -5.23 34.11
C SER A 45 6.82 -6.39 33.74
N ARG A 46 7.18 -7.62 34.12
CA ARG A 46 6.36 -8.81 33.86
C ARG A 46 4.97 -8.73 34.49
N ALA A 47 4.85 -8.05 35.64
CA ALA A 47 3.57 -7.83 36.33
C ALA A 47 2.70 -6.82 35.55
N GLU A 48 3.29 -5.72 35.09
CA GLU A 48 2.61 -4.70 34.30
C GLU A 48 2.17 -5.24 32.92
N THR A 49 2.95 -6.12 32.31
CA THR A 49 2.57 -6.77 31.05
C THR A 49 1.32 -7.65 31.23
N LYS A 50 1.26 -8.42 32.32
CA LYS A 50 0.07 -9.23 32.65
C LYS A 50 -1.16 -8.37 32.94
N LEU A 51 -0.98 -7.25 33.64
CA LEU A 51 -2.05 -6.29 33.92
C LEU A 51 -2.56 -5.64 32.63
N LEU A 52 -1.64 -5.29 31.73
CA LEU A 52 -1.97 -4.75 30.40
C LEU A 52 -2.77 -5.74 29.56
N ASP A 53 -2.40 -7.03 29.60
CA ASP A 53 -3.12 -8.11 28.92
C ASP A 53 -4.54 -8.29 29.51
N ALA A 54 -4.67 -8.24 30.82
CA ALA A 54 -5.97 -8.35 31.52
C ALA A 54 -6.90 -7.17 31.21
N LEU A 55 -6.38 -5.94 31.24
CA LEU A 55 -7.13 -4.73 30.87
C LEU A 55 -7.54 -4.74 29.40
N HIS A 56 -6.64 -5.16 28.53
CA HIS A 56 -6.92 -5.28 27.11
C HIS A 56 -8.01 -6.33 26.84
N ALA A 57 -7.98 -7.47 27.53
CA ALA A 57 -9.02 -8.49 27.42
C ALA A 57 -10.37 -7.98 27.96
N ALA A 58 -10.40 -7.30 29.11
CA ALA A 58 -11.61 -6.73 29.70
C ALA A 58 -12.24 -5.66 28.78
N LEU A 59 -11.43 -4.80 28.16
CA LEU A 59 -11.89 -3.82 27.17
C LEU A 59 -12.50 -4.50 25.94
N LEU A 60 -11.89 -5.56 25.43
CA LEU A 60 -12.41 -6.31 24.28
C LEU A 60 -13.71 -7.05 24.62
N ASP A 61 -13.83 -7.61 25.82
CA ASP A 61 -15.04 -8.31 26.24
C ASP A 61 -16.20 -7.33 26.50
N HIS A 62 -15.90 -6.15 27.07
CA HIS A 62 -16.88 -5.08 27.18
C HIS A 62 -17.38 -4.61 25.81
N CYS A 63 -16.49 -4.47 24.83
CA CYS A 63 -16.83 -4.12 23.45
C CYS A 63 -17.70 -5.18 22.75
N ARG A 64 -17.54 -6.46 23.09
CA ARG A 64 -18.37 -7.55 22.54
C ARG A 64 -19.77 -7.60 23.13
N SER A 65 -19.97 -7.06 24.32
CA SER A 65 -21.25 -7.06 25.03
C SER A 65 -22.22 -5.99 24.54
N TYR A 66 -21.76 -5.02 23.73
CA TYR A 66 -22.62 -3.96 23.18
C TYR A 66 -22.99 -4.25 21.72
N PRO A 67 -24.29 -4.19 21.37
CA PRO A 67 -24.73 -4.35 19.99
C PRO A 67 -24.26 -3.16 19.12
N GLU A 68 -23.76 -3.47 17.92
CA GLU A 68 -23.42 -2.48 16.90
C GLU A 68 -24.65 -1.60 16.59
N GLY A 69 -24.60 -0.32 16.88
CA GLY A 69 -25.64 0.62 16.46
C GLY A 69 -26.01 1.78 17.40
N GLN A 70 -25.60 1.78 18.66
CA GLN A 70 -25.86 2.90 19.57
C GLN A 70 -24.60 3.66 19.93
N VAL A 71 -24.06 4.40 18.94
CA VAL A 71 -22.99 5.38 19.18
C VAL A 71 -23.62 6.76 19.28
N PRO A 72 -23.52 7.48 20.41
CA PRO A 72 -23.92 8.88 20.47
C PRO A 72 -23.06 9.71 19.50
N SER A 73 -23.70 10.40 18.58
CA SER A 73 -23.03 11.17 17.52
C SER A 73 -22.60 12.59 17.92
N SER A 74 -22.72 12.96 19.21
CA SER A 74 -22.39 14.31 19.70
C SER A 74 -21.74 14.30 21.09
N PRO A 75 -20.69 15.14 21.35
CA PRO A 75 -20.13 15.33 22.69
C PRO A 75 -21.13 16.11 23.62
N PRO A 76 -21.03 15.93 24.97
CA PRO A 76 -19.94 15.33 25.72
C PRO A 76 -20.11 13.82 25.94
N PHE A 77 -19.03 13.06 25.74
CA PHE A 77 -19.00 11.64 26.06
C PHE A 77 -18.85 11.48 27.57
N ASP A 78 -19.94 11.31 28.29
CA ASP A 78 -19.88 10.92 29.69
C ASP A 78 -19.35 9.50 29.82
N PRO A 79 -18.44 9.22 30.79
CA PRO A 79 -17.90 7.89 30.96
C PRO A 79 -19.07 6.94 31.32
N LEU A 80 -19.17 5.84 30.55
CA LEU A 80 -20.12 4.78 30.89
C LEU A 80 -19.81 4.25 32.29
N PRO A 81 -20.73 4.30 33.25
CA PRO A 81 -20.47 3.94 34.65
C PRO A 81 -19.86 2.54 34.80
N SER A 82 -20.33 1.60 33.98
CA SER A 82 -19.85 0.20 33.97
C SER A 82 -18.40 0.03 33.52
N LEU A 83 -17.89 0.86 32.60
CA LEU A 83 -16.52 0.80 32.17
C LEU A 83 -15.58 1.43 33.22
N SER A 84 -16.01 2.52 33.83
CA SER A 84 -15.27 3.20 34.90
C SER A 84 -15.09 2.27 36.11
N GLU A 85 -16.12 1.52 36.50
CA GLU A 85 -16.09 0.54 37.61
C GLU A 85 -15.18 -0.66 37.27
N ALA A 86 -15.29 -1.21 36.07
CA ALA A 86 -14.46 -2.33 35.62
C ALA A 86 -12.96 -1.95 35.56
N ILE A 87 -12.64 -0.72 35.12
CA ILE A 87 -11.28 -0.21 35.06
C ILE A 87 -10.72 0.11 36.44
N SER A 88 -11.54 0.72 37.33
CA SER A 88 -11.13 1.07 38.69
C SER A 88 -10.77 -0.16 39.52
N GLY A 89 -11.41 -1.30 39.27
CA GLY A 89 -11.11 -2.56 39.94
C GLY A 89 -9.82 -3.24 39.49
N LEU A 90 -9.35 -2.90 38.30
CA LEU A 90 -8.18 -3.52 37.68
C LEU A 90 -6.91 -2.63 37.73
N LEU A 91 -7.07 -1.31 37.78
CA LEU A 91 -5.94 -0.39 37.81
C LEU A 91 -5.44 -0.12 39.24
N PRO A 92 -4.12 -0.24 39.48
CA PRO A 92 -3.53 0.29 40.71
C PRO A 92 -3.72 1.80 40.76
N SER A 93 -4.02 2.35 41.89
CA SER A 93 -4.22 3.79 42.06
C SER A 93 -2.93 4.45 42.59
N PRO A 94 -2.34 5.41 41.91
CA PRO A 94 -2.47 5.83 40.50
C PRO A 94 -1.65 4.92 39.55
N PRO A 95 -2.12 4.71 38.29
CA PRO A 95 -1.35 3.91 37.32
C PRO A 95 -0.06 4.64 36.93
N PRO A 96 1.06 3.92 36.73
CA PRO A 96 2.29 4.52 36.25
C PRO A 96 2.09 5.13 34.84
N ALA A 97 2.63 6.32 34.61
CA ALA A 97 2.45 7.06 33.35
C ALA A 97 2.91 6.26 32.11
N HIS A 98 4.04 5.54 32.21
CA HIS A 98 4.53 4.69 31.13
C HIS A 98 3.57 3.53 30.81
N PHE A 99 2.89 2.96 31.81
CA PHE A 99 1.88 1.92 31.62
C PHE A 99 0.69 2.42 30.81
N THR A 100 0.21 3.63 31.10
CA THR A 100 -0.89 4.28 30.39
C THR A 100 -0.55 4.48 28.92
N LEU A 101 0.66 4.93 28.62
CA LEU A 101 1.15 5.09 27.24
C LEU A 101 1.23 3.76 26.50
N HIS A 102 1.72 2.69 27.12
CA HIS A 102 1.73 1.35 26.53
C HIS A 102 0.32 0.84 26.22
N LEU A 103 -0.64 1.11 27.11
CA LEU A 103 -2.05 0.73 26.91
C LEU A 103 -2.62 1.42 25.66
N PHE A 104 -2.45 2.74 25.52
CA PHE A 104 -2.94 3.47 24.36
C PHE A 104 -2.22 3.08 23.06
N ARG A 105 -0.90 2.86 23.08
CA ARG A 105 -0.16 2.37 21.92
C ARG A 105 -0.67 1.00 21.47
N ARG A 106 -0.94 0.09 22.40
CA ARG A 106 -1.51 -1.23 22.08
C ARG A 106 -2.92 -1.14 21.50
N LEU A 107 -3.73 -0.18 21.95
CA LEU A 107 -5.04 0.10 21.35
C LEU A 107 -4.90 0.64 19.90
N LEU A 108 -3.85 1.41 19.61
CA LEU A 108 -3.53 1.87 18.26
C LEU A 108 -3.17 0.74 17.30
N GLU A 109 -2.55 -0.35 17.77
CA GLU A 109 -2.10 -1.47 16.95
C GLU A 109 -3.24 -2.41 16.54
N LEU A 110 -4.40 -2.38 17.20
CA LEU A 110 -5.53 -3.24 16.91
C LEU A 110 -6.10 -2.96 15.50
N ARG A 111 -6.20 -4.01 14.68
CA ARG A 111 -6.79 -3.95 13.33
C ARG A 111 -8.30 -3.67 13.35
N ARG A 112 -9.01 -4.18 14.36
CA ARG A 112 -10.42 -3.89 14.65
C ARG A 112 -10.43 -3.10 15.95
N GLY A 113 -10.24 -1.79 15.87
CA GLY A 113 -10.05 -0.94 17.04
C GLY A 113 -11.07 -1.16 18.18
N VAL A 114 -10.66 -0.78 19.38
CA VAL A 114 -11.61 -0.58 20.50
C VAL A 114 -12.65 0.43 20.03
N PRO A 115 -13.95 0.25 20.33
CA PRO A 115 -14.95 1.27 20.07
C PRO A 115 -14.47 2.61 20.61
N LEU A 116 -14.62 3.63 19.79
CA LEU A 116 -14.03 4.93 20.07
C LEU A 116 -14.57 5.58 21.35
N PRO A 117 -15.89 5.43 21.69
CA PRO A 117 -16.44 5.96 22.94
C PRO A 117 -15.71 5.43 24.17
N GLU A 118 -15.38 4.14 24.20
CA GLU A 118 -14.68 3.50 25.31
C GLU A 118 -13.23 4.00 25.43
N ALA A 119 -12.55 4.22 24.30
CA ALA A 119 -11.20 4.79 24.30
C ALA A 119 -11.22 6.24 24.83
N VAL A 120 -12.22 7.04 24.46
CA VAL A 120 -12.40 8.41 24.96
C VAL A 120 -12.75 8.40 26.46
N ALA A 121 -13.65 7.52 26.89
CA ALA A 121 -14.02 7.37 28.31
C ALA A 121 -12.79 6.98 29.15
N LEU A 122 -11.99 6.02 28.67
CA LEU A 122 -10.74 5.61 29.32
C LEU A 122 -9.74 6.78 29.40
N PHE A 123 -9.57 7.53 28.30
CA PHE A 123 -8.72 8.71 28.28
C PHE A 123 -9.16 9.74 29.34
N ARG A 124 -10.44 10.07 29.40
CA ARG A 124 -11.00 11.02 30.37
C ARG A 124 -10.86 10.55 31.82
N HIS A 125 -11.00 9.24 32.06
CA HIS A 125 -10.83 8.65 33.38
C HIS A 125 -9.36 8.72 33.86
N LEU A 126 -8.40 8.47 32.95
CA LEU A 126 -6.97 8.47 33.27
C LEU A 126 -6.35 9.87 33.33
N LEU A 127 -6.94 10.85 32.65
CA LEU A 127 -6.39 12.20 32.53
C LEU A 127 -6.05 12.85 33.89
N PRO A 128 -6.88 12.77 34.95
CA PRO A 128 -6.56 13.36 36.25
C PRO A 128 -5.50 12.60 37.05
N THR A 129 -5.18 11.36 36.69
CA THR A 129 -4.23 10.49 37.41
C THR A 129 -2.82 10.56 36.85
N VAL A 130 -2.63 11.12 35.66
CA VAL A 130 -1.33 11.17 34.96
C VAL A 130 -0.53 12.39 35.37
N PRO A 131 0.78 12.24 35.70
CA PRO A 131 1.66 13.36 35.99
C PRO A 131 1.75 14.37 34.83
N ALA A 132 1.96 15.65 35.15
CA ALA A 132 2.02 16.74 34.18
C ALA A 132 3.04 16.48 33.05
N ASP A 133 4.19 15.87 33.35
CA ASP A 133 5.25 15.57 32.39
C ASP A 133 4.84 14.54 31.34
N SER A 134 3.86 13.69 31.62
CA SER A 134 3.37 12.62 30.70
C SER A 134 2.06 12.98 30.01
N LEU A 135 1.46 14.12 30.32
CA LEU A 135 0.25 14.59 29.68
C LEU A 135 0.40 14.80 28.17
N PRO A 136 1.50 15.40 27.65
CA PRO A 136 1.68 15.60 26.22
C PRO A 136 1.61 14.29 25.42
N ASP A 137 2.26 13.23 25.94
CA ASP A 137 2.30 11.92 25.28
C ASP A 137 0.93 11.23 25.30
N LEU A 138 0.18 11.36 26.39
CA LEU A 138 -1.16 10.80 26.51
C LEU A 138 -2.13 11.48 25.52
N TYR A 139 -2.10 12.80 25.43
CA TYR A 139 -2.88 13.55 24.44
C TYR A 139 -2.47 13.18 23.02
N ALA A 140 -1.17 13.08 22.75
CA ALA A 140 -0.65 12.70 21.43
C ALA A 140 -1.15 11.32 21.00
N ALA A 141 -1.12 10.34 21.91
CA ALA A 141 -1.62 9.00 21.64
C ALA A 141 -3.12 9.00 21.33
N MET A 142 -3.92 9.77 22.11
CA MET A 142 -5.36 9.86 21.88
C MET A 142 -5.71 10.60 20.59
N ILE A 143 -5.02 11.70 20.27
CA ILE A 143 -5.20 12.45 19.03
C ILE A 143 -4.86 11.56 17.82
N ASP A 144 -3.78 10.77 17.88
CA ASP A 144 -3.43 9.84 16.79
C ASP A 144 -4.46 8.72 16.64
N LEU A 145 -5.01 8.20 17.74
CA LEU A 145 -6.10 7.22 17.71
C LEU A 145 -7.36 7.77 17.03
N LEU A 146 -7.80 8.97 17.43
CA LEU A 146 -8.95 9.65 16.83
C LEU A 146 -8.73 9.91 15.33
N ALA A 147 -7.57 10.43 14.98
CA ALA A 147 -7.21 10.72 13.60
C ALA A 147 -7.09 9.46 12.73
N LYS A 148 -6.64 8.33 13.30
CA LYS A 148 -6.60 7.02 12.63
C LYS A 148 -8.00 6.52 12.23
N HIS A 149 -8.99 6.80 13.08
CA HIS A 149 -10.39 6.45 12.85
C HIS A 149 -11.23 7.54 12.19
N HIS A 150 -10.58 8.57 11.62
CA HIS A 150 -11.20 9.69 10.91
C HIS A 150 -12.10 10.61 11.77
N HIS A 151 -11.95 10.59 13.09
CA HIS A 151 -12.66 11.50 14.02
C HIS A 151 -11.87 12.82 14.21
N PHE A 152 -11.66 13.53 13.12
CA PHE A 152 -10.84 14.76 13.07
C PHE A 152 -11.40 15.93 13.91
N PRO A 153 -12.73 16.17 14.00
CA PRO A 153 -13.25 17.22 14.86
C PRO A 153 -12.90 17.03 16.34
N GLN A 154 -12.98 15.78 16.82
CA GLN A 154 -12.62 15.43 18.20
C GLN A 154 -11.09 15.54 18.43
N ALA A 155 -10.29 15.11 17.46
CA ALA A 155 -8.84 15.29 17.52
C ALA A 155 -8.43 16.78 17.60
N ARG A 156 -9.11 17.65 16.84
CA ARG A 156 -8.90 19.10 16.88
C ARG A 156 -9.33 19.67 18.24
N HIS A 157 -10.46 19.25 18.78
CA HIS A 157 -10.91 19.69 20.09
C HIS A 157 -9.92 19.34 21.20
N LEU A 158 -9.31 18.12 21.17
CA LEU A 158 -8.26 17.77 22.12
C LEU A 158 -6.99 18.62 21.95
N LEU A 159 -6.66 19.03 20.72
CA LEU A 159 -5.54 19.93 20.47
C LEU A 159 -5.81 21.32 21.06
N ASP A 160 -7.04 21.83 20.92
CA ASP A 160 -7.47 23.10 21.52
C ASP A 160 -7.48 23.00 23.05
N GLU A 161 -7.94 21.88 23.62
CA GLU A 161 -7.89 21.60 25.07
C GLU A 161 -6.45 21.57 25.61
N MET A 162 -5.49 20.97 24.88
CA MET A 162 -4.06 21.04 25.26
C MET A 162 -3.60 22.49 25.37
N ARG A 163 -3.95 23.33 24.41
CA ARG A 163 -3.60 24.75 24.42
C ARG A 163 -4.22 25.48 25.62
N GLU A 164 -5.49 25.26 25.89
CA GLU A 164 -6.18 25.87 27.05
C GLU A 164 -5.58 25.45 28.39
N ARG A 165 -5.14 24.21 28.51
CA ARG A 165 -4.48 23.67 29.71
C ARG A 165 -2.98 23.97 29.76
N SER A 166 -2.44 24.71 28.79
CA SER A 166 -1.01 25.00 28.67
C SER A 166 -0.13 23.73 28.63
N VAL A 167 -0.67 22.63 28.08
CA VAL A 167 0.10 21.40 27.84
C VAL A 167 0.97 21.60 26.60
N PRO A 168 2.29 21.34 26.64
CA PRO A 168 3.17 21.59 25.50
C PRO A 168 2.80 20.70 24.31
N ILE A 169 2.67 21.32 23.14
CA ILE A 169 2.34 20.66 21.88
C ILE A 169 3.60 20.53 21.06
N SER A 170 4.01 19.29 20.76
CA SER A 170 5.20 19.05 19.92
C SER A 170 4.92 19.24 18.44
N SER A 171 5.93 19.70 17.69
CA SER A 171 5.85 19.79 16.22
C SER A 171 5.57 18.41 15.58
N GLN A 172 6.10 17.34 16.17
CA GLN A 172 5.87 15.96 15.72
C GLN A 172 4.39 15.55 15.81
N LEU A 173 3.67 15.94 16.87
CA LEU A 173 2.23 15.68 17.01
C LEU A 173 1.45 16.36 15.87
N ILE A 174 1.72 17.64 15.61
CA ILE A 174 1.05 18.37 14.54
C ILE A 174 1.36 17.75 13.18
N LEU A 175 2.62 17.39 12.91
CA LEU A 175 3.01 16.72 11.67
C LEU A 175 2.38 15.33 11.52
N ALA A 176 2.21 14.57 12.61
CA ALA A 176 1.48 13.30 12.60
C ALA A 176 0.01 13.52 12.23
N LEU A 177 -0.65 14.49 12.83
CA LEU A 177 -2.05 14.85 12.54
C LEU A 177 -2.21 15.34 11.09
N ILE A 178 -1.31 16.19 10.59
CA ILE A 178 -1.28 16.65 9.19
C ILE A 178 -1.19 15.45 8.24
N ARG A 179 -0.29 14.49 8.51
CA ARG A 179 -0.18 13.26 7.70
C ARG A 179 -1.49 12.45 7.70
N ARG A 180 -2.23 12.42 8.80
CA ARG A 180 -3.54 11.77 8.90
C ARG A 180 -4.60 12.52 8.07
N TYR A 181 -4.67 13.86 8.16
CA TYR A 181 -5.56 14.68 7.33
C TYR A 181 -5.33 14.41 5.83
N ILE A 182 -4.08 14.43 5.38
CA ILE A 182 -3.73 14.17 3.98
C ILE A 182 -4.12 12.74 3.57
N ARG A 183 -3.94 11.74 4.45
CA ARG A 183 -4.38 10.36 4.17
C ARG A 183 -5.90 10.27 4.00
N ALA A 184 -6.65 11.05 4.73
CA ALA A 184 -8.11 11.14 4.62
C ALA A 184 -8.59 11.95 3.41
N GLY A 185 -7.70 12.67 2.71
CA GLY A 185 -8.05 13.53 1.58
C GLY A 185 -8.41 14.97 1.96
N MET A 186 -8.17 15.36 3.21
CA MET A 186 -8.45 16.68 3.78
C MET A 186 -7.20 17.57 3.67
N SER A 187 -6.82 17.95 2.45
CA SER A 187 -5.57 18.68 2.19
C SER A 187 -5.63 20.14 2.60
N SER A 188 -6.81 20.77 2.52
CA SER A 188 -7.05 22.15 2.96
C SER A 188 -6.84 22.31 4.45
N GLU A 189 -7.42 21.42 5.24
CA GLU A 189 -7.30 21.39 6.70
C GLU A 189 -5.88 21.07 7.15
N ALA A 190 -5.19 20.18 6.41
CA ALA A 190 -3.79 19.89 6.64
C ALA A 190 -2.91 21.14 6.44
N SER A 191 -3.14 21.88 5.36
CA SER A 191 -2.39 23.11 5.05
C SER A 191 -2.72 24.24 6.01
N GLU A 192 -3.96 24.32 6.49
CA GLU A 192 -4.37 25.28 7.52
C GLU A 192 -3.70 24.99 8.86
N LEU A 193 -3.73 23.71 9.30
CA LEU A 193 -3.08 23.31 10.54
C LEU A 193 -1.57 23.58 10.50
N PHE A 194 -0.92 23.36 9.34
CA PHE A 194 0.50 23.67 9.16
C PHE A 194 0.79 25.18 9.31
N ARG A 195 -0.04 26.04 8.73
CA ARG A 195 0.11 27.50 8.86
C ARG A 195 -0.08 27.99 10.30
N ARG A 196 -0.91 27.31 11.08
CA ARG A 196 -1.23 27.66 12.46
C ARG A 196 -0.35 26.96 13.50
N MET A 197 0.76 26.31 13.10
CA MET A 197 1.65 25.61 14.05
C MET A 197 2.13 26.50 15.19
N GLU A 198 2.49 27.78 14.90
CA GLU A 198 2.92 28.76 15.91
C GLU A 198 1.83 29.07 16.93
N GLU A 199 0.57 29.17 16.49
CA GLU A 199 -0.58 29.46 17.37
C GLU A 199 -0.79 28.37 18.42
N PHE A 200 -0.37 27.13 18.09
CA PHE A 200 -0.41 25.99 19.00
C PHE A 200 0.83 25.84 19.87
N GLY A 201 1.78 26.78 19.79
CA GLY A 201 3.02 26.71 20.56
C GLY A 201 3.97 25.59 20.13
N ALA A 202 3.74 24.99 18.96
CA ALA A 202 4.56 23.90 18.44
C ALA A 202 5.84 24.40 17.73
N GLY A 203 6.14 25.70 17.82
CA GLY A 203 7.22 26.36 17.11
C GLY A 203 6.82 26.80 15.70
N ALA A 204 7.67 27.62 15.08
CA ALA A 204 7.51 28.02 13.70
C ALA A 204 7.63 26.81 12.75
N PRO A 205 6.88 26.78 11.63
CA PRO A 205 7.10 25.80 10.58
C PRO A 205 8.58 25.82 10.15
N ASP A 206 9.18 24.64 10.01
CA ASP A 206 10.56 24.49 9.56
C ASP A 206 10.63 23.86 8.15
N PRO A 207 11.75 23.97 7.43
CA PRO A 207 11.90 23.36 6.11
C PRO A 207 11.69 21.83 6.11
N ALA A 208 12.04 21.13 7.19
CA ALA A 208 11.86 19.69 7.29
C ALA A 208 10.37 19.31 7.41
N ALA A 209 9.59 20.09 8.18
CA ALA A 209 8.14 19.96 8.28
C ALA A 209 7.46 20.22 6.92
N LEU A 210 7.90 21.27 6.20
CA LEU A 210 7.42 21.56 4.86
C LEU A 210 7.75 20.41 3.88
N ALA A 211 8.95 19.88 3.92
CA ALA A 211 9.35 18.72 3.11
C ALA A 211 8.48 17.48 3.38
N CYS A 212 8.17 17.20 4.64
CA CYS A 212 7.25 16.12 5.03
C CYS A 212 5.86 16.33 4.47
N LEU A 213 5.33 17.55 4.53
CA LEU A 213 4.00 17.87 4.00
C LEU A 213 3.96 17.75 2.47
N LEU A 214 4.95 18.31 1.76
CA LEU A 214 5.07 18.18 0.30
C LEU A 214 5.14 16.70 -0.13
N ARG A 215 5.92 15.87 0.59
CA ARG A 215 6.01 14.43 0.34
C ARG A 215 4.66 13.72 0.54
N ALA A 216 3.90 14.11 1.56
CA ALA A 216 2.58 13.54 1.82
C ALA A 216 1.57 13.94 0.74
N LEU A 217 1.57 15.21 0.29
CA LEU A 217 0.77 15.69 -0.84
C LEU A 217 1.15 14.97 -2.14
N ALA A 218 2.45 14.76 -2.39
CA ALA A 218 2.93 13.99 -3.54
C ALA A 218 2.39 12.54 -3.54
N LYS A 219 2.35 11.86 -2.38
CA LYS A 219 1.75 10.52 -2.25
C LYS A 219 0.27 10.49 -2.67
N LYS A 220 -0.46 11.58 -2.44
CA LYS A 220 -1.87 11.74 -2.81
C LYS A 220 -2.10 12.32 -4.20
N ARG A 221 -1.04 12.63 -4.95
CA ARG A 221 -1.07 13.22 -6.29
C ARG A 221 -1.67 14.64 -6.34
N LEU A 222 -1.47 15.39 -5.27
CA LEU A 222 -1.98 16.75 -5.09
C LEU A 222 -0.88 17.76 -5.43
N GLY A 223 -0.54 17.85 -6.73
CA GLY A 223 0.54 18.71 -7.22
C GLY A 223 0.26 20.21 -7.07
N SER A 224 -0.99 20.65 -7.33
CA SER A 224 -1.42 22.04 -7.22
C SER A 224 -1.35 22.55 -5.78
N GLU A 225 -1.79 21.75 -4.83
CA GLU A 225 -1.74 22.08 -3.40
C GLU A 225 -0.29 22.12 -2.89
N ALA A 226 0.55 21.19 -3.39
CA ALA A 226 1.97 21.19 -3.09
C ALA A 226 2.66 22.47 -3.62
N GLN A 227 2.32 22.92 -4.83
CA GLN A 227 2.84 24.16 -5.42
C GLN A 227 2.40 25.38 -4.60
N ALA A 228 1.10 25.50 -4.33
CA ALA A 228 0.56 26.64 -3.56
C ALA A 228 1.23 26.76 -2.17
N LEU A 229 1.48 25.61 -1.52
CA LEU A 229 2.17 25.58 -0.24
C LEU A 229 3.65 25.98 -0.40
N PHE A 230 4.35 25.44 -1.40
CA PHE A 230 5.74 25.79 -1.68
C PHE A 230 5.89 27.28 -1.95
N ASP A 231 5.04 27.87 -2.78
CA ASP A 231 5.07 29.30 -3.13
C ASP A 231 4.80 30.20 -1.90
N SER A 232 3.94 29.77 -0.98
CA SER A 232 3.65 30.49 0.26
C SER A 232 4.88 30.60 1.19
N TYR A 233 5.78 29.61 1.14
CA TYR A 233 6.94 29.56 2.03
C TYR A 233 8.28 29.79 1.32
N LYS A 234 8.29 29.96 -0.02
CA LYS A 234 9.49 30.22 -0.82
C LYS A 234 10.23 31.49 -0.40
N SER A 235 9.51 32.51 0.09
CA SER A 235 10.09 33.75 0.60
C SER A 235 10.58 33.64 2.06
N VAL A 236 10.05 32.67 2.82
CA VAL A 236 10.39 32.46 4.25
C VAL A 236 11.59 31.54 4.37
N PHE A 237 11.62 30.48 3.57
CA PHE A 237 12.70 29.51 3.55
C PHE A 237 13.46 29.60 2.23
N THR A 238 14.79 29.57 2.27
CA THR A 238 15.58 29.32 1.05
C THR A 238 15.34 27.88 0.61
N PRO A 239 14.68 27.65 -0.56
CA PRO A 239 14.40 26.30 -1.01
C PRO A 239 15.68 25.52 -1.23
N ASP A 240 15.71 24.31 -0.75
CA ASP A 240 16.81 23.36 -0.90
C ASP A 240 16.49 22.24 -1.93
N VAL A 241 17.45 21.36 -2.16
CA VAL A 241 17.30 20.20 -3.05
C VAL A 241 16.11 19.33 -2.65
N VAL A 242 15.84 19.20 -1.34
CA VAL A 242 14.78 18.31 -0.82
C VAL A 242 13.40 18.87 -1.12
N LEU A 243 13.20 20.17 -0.92
CA LEU A 243 11.93 20.86 -1.18
C LEU A 243 11.59 20.81 -2.67
N TYR A 244 12.55 21.17 -3.55
CA TYR A 244 12.34 21.07 -5.00
C TYR A 244 12.10 19.64 -5.46
N THR A 245 12.86 18.66 -4.96
CA THR A 245 12.67 17.24 -5.31
C THR A 245 11.27 16.75 -4.94
N ASN A 246 10.76 17.12 -3.75
CA ASN A 246 9.42 16.74 -3.32
C ASN A 246 8.34 17.40 -4.18
N LEU A 247 8.54 18.67 -4.60
CA LEU A 247 7.60 19.38 -5.46
C LEU A 247 7.57 18.81 -6.88
N VAL A 248 8.75 18.57 -7.49
CA VAL A 248 8.87 17.86 -8.79
C VAL A 248 8.17 16.51 -8.72
N HIS A 249 8.42 15.74 -7.65
CA HIS A 249 7.79 14.44 -7.45
C HIS A 249 6.26 14.55 -7.31
N ALA A 250 5.73 15.60 -6.66
CA ALA A 250 4.29 15.83 -6.56
C ALA A 250 3.66 16.04 -7.94
N TRP A 251 4.26 16.84 -8.79
CA TRP A 251 3.81 17.08 -10.16
C TRP A 251 3.95 15.83 -11.05
N CYS A 252 5.07 15.11 -10.96
CA CYS A 252 5.26 13.83 -11.65
C CYS A 252 4.19 12.78 -11.29
N ARG A 253 3.79 12.74 -10.02
CA ARG A 253 2.75 11.81 -9.55
C ARG A 253 1.34 12.23 -9.90
N SER A 254 1.06 13.51 -9.98
CA SER A 254 -0.24 14.04 -10.44
C SER A 254 -0.44 13.90 -11.96
N GLY A 255 0.62 13.54 -12.70
CA GLY A 255 0.56 13.35 -14.14
C GLY A 255 0.70 14.64 -14.97
N ARG A 256 1.03 15.77 -14.32
CA ARG A 256 1.26 17.06 -14.97
C ARG A 256 2.76 17.23 -15.25
N LEU A 257 3.20 16.62 -16.36
CA LEU A 257 4.62 16.60 -16.71
C LEU A 257 5.17 18.01 -17.03
N ASP A 258 4.37 18.85 -17.71
CA ASP A 258 4.79 20.21 -18.06
C ASP A 258 5.15 21.03 -16.83
N GLU A 259 4.35 20.91 -15.76
CA GLU A 259 4.61 21.58 -14.49
C GLU A 259 5.86 21.00 -13.78
N ALA A 260 6.02 19.67 -13.86
CA ALA A 260 7.20 19.01 -13.29
C ALA A 260 8.49 19.49 -13.98
N GLU A 261 8.48 19.63 -15.31
CA GLU A 261 9.61 20.16 -16.08
C GLU A 261 9.87 21.64 -15.79
N ARG A 262 8.80 22.44 -15.62
CA ARG A 262 8.92 23.85 -15.25
C ARG A 262 9.63 24.00 -13.89
N VAL A 263 9.19 23.24 -12.88
CA VAL A 263 9.81 23.26 -11.54
C VAL A 263 11.23 22.69 -11.57
N PHE A 264 11.49 21.68 -12.38
CA PHE A 264 12.83 21.13 -12.58
C PHE A 264 13.78 22.16 -13.21
N ALA A 265 13.33 22.90 -14.23
CA ALA A 265 14.08 23.99 -14.83
C ALA A 265 14.32 25.15 -13.85
N GLU A 266 13.30 25.52 -13.05
CA GLU A 266 13.41 26.53 -12.00
C GLU A 266 14.47 26.17 -10.96
N MET A 267 14.50 24.90 -10.54
CA MET A 267 15.52 24.35 -9.63
C MET A 267 16.94 24.57 -10.18
N GLN A 268 17.16 24.26 -11.47
CA GLN A 268 18.46 24.45 -12.14
C GLN A 268 18.83 25.94 -12.26
N GLN A 269 17.87 26.80 -12.65
CA GLN A 269 18.06 28.24 -12.76
C GLN A 269 18.40 28.89 -11.41
N SER A 270 17.88 28.35 -10.31
CA SER A 270 18.21 28.76 -8.95
C SER A 270 19.58 28.27 -8.48
N GLY A 271 20.37 27.63 -9.34
CA GLY A 271 21.70 27.09 -9.00
C GLY A 271 21.66 25.83 -8.14
N ILE A 272 20.47 25.22 -7.95
CA ILE A 272 20.30 24.02 -7.15
C ILE A 272 20.42 22.80 -8.05
N MET A 273 21.47 21.99 -7.85
CA MET A 273 21.72 20.81 -8.69
C MET A 273 20.73 19.69 -8.39
N PRO A 274 19.99 19.20 -9.41
CA PRO A 274 19.12 18.04 -9.24
C PRO A 274 19.89 16.79 -8.82
N ASN A 275 19.34 16.01 -7.90
CA ASN A 275 19.92 14.75 -7.44
C ASN A 275 19.34 13.54 -8.22
N VAL A 276 19.87 12.34 -7.94
CA VAL A 276 19.41 11.07 -8.55
C VAL A 276 17.89 10.87 -8.42
N TYR A 277 17.31 11.26 -7.28
CA TYR A 277 15.86 11.11 -7.04
C TYR A 277 15.04 12.06 -7.90
N THR A 278 15.50 13.32 -8.09
CA THR A 278 14.83 14.31 -8.92
C THR A 278 14.85 13.85 -10.39
N TYR A 279 16.02 13.50 -10.92
CA TYR A 279 16.14 12.97 -12.29
C TYR A 279 15.28 11.72 -12.51
N THR A 280 15.35 10.73 -11.59
CA THR A 280 14.58 9.49 -11.67
C THR A 280 13.07 9.76 -11.69
N ALA A 281 12.58 10.72 -10.89
CA ALA A 281 11.15 11.05 -10.84
C ALA A 281 10.67 11.63 -12.18
N VAL A 282 11.44 12.53 -12.80
CA VAL A 282 11.08 13.13 -14.08
C VAL A 282 11.19 12.11 -15.21
N ILE A 283 12.26 11.32 -15.25
CA ILE A 283 12.45 10.23 -16.23
C ILE A 283 11.28 9.24 -16.15
N ASP A 284 10.89 8.78 -14.95
CA ASP A 284 9.73 7.90 -14.77
C ASP A 284 8.43 8.53 -15.27
N ALA A 285 8.23 9.83 -15.02
CA ALA A 285 7.04 10.55 -15.47
C ALA A 285 7.02 10.69 -17.00
N MET A 286 8.14 11.00 -17.64
CA MET A 286 8.28 11.06 -19.10
C MET A 286 8.01 9.71 -19.77
N TYR A 287 8.55 8.62 -19.22
CA TYR A 287 8.29 7.27 -19.74
C TYR A 287 6.80 6.90 -19.58
N ARG A 288 6.17 7.26 -18.46
CA ARG A 288 4.72 7.03 -18.26
C ARG A 288 3.86 7.86 -19.22
N ALA A 289 4.30 9.05 -19.59
CA ALA A 289 3.65 9.91 -20.58
C ALA A 289 3.95 9.48 -22.04
N GLY A 290 4.79 8.46 -22.26
CA GLY A 290 5.17 8.00 -23.60
C GLY A 290 6.24 8.84 -24.29
N GLN A 291 6.83 9.83 -23.61
CA GLN A 291 7.86 10.72 -24.16
C GLN A 291 9.26 10.09 -24.07
N VAL A 292 9.41 8.91 -24.67
CA VAL A 292 10.63 8.09 -24.58
C VAL A 292 11.90 8.84 -25.06
N PRO A 293 11.90 9.56 -26.20
CA PRO A 293 13.11 10.28 -26.65
C PRO A 293 13.60 11.32 -25.63
N ARG A 294 12.67 12.14 -25.10
CA ARG A 294 13.00 13.16 -24.09
C ARG A 294 13.52 12.54 -22.77
N ALA A 295 12.94 11.40 -22.37
CA ALA A 295 13.42 10.67 -21.20
C ALA A 295 14.85 10.15 -21.37
N GLN A 296 15.21 9.73 -22.60
CA GLN A 296 16.57 9.30 -22.93
C GLN A 296 17.55 10.48 -22.96
N GLU A 297 17.14 11.63 -23.50
CA GLU A 297 17.93 12.87 -23.46
C GLU A 297 18.20 13.29 -22.00
N LEU A 298 17.17 13.24 -21.15
CA LEU A 298 17.31 13.57 -19.72
C LEU A 298 18.23 12.58 -18.99
N LEU A 299 18.21 11.30 -19.36
CA LEU A 299 19.14 10.31 -18.82
C LEU A 299 20.59 10.61 -19.22
N CYS A 300 20.84 11.03 -20.47
CA CYS A 300 22.16 11.48 -20.90
C CYS A 300 22.58 12.74 -20.12
N GLN A 301 21.71 13.74 -20.00
CA GLN A 301 21.97 14.95 -19.21
C GLN A 301 22.31 14.62 -17.74
N MET A 302 21.62 13.64 -17.14
CA MET A 302 21.92 13.16 -15.78
C MET A 302 23.36 12.63 -15.68
N ILE A 303 23.81 11.84 -16.65
CA ILE A 303 25.17 11.30 -16.69
C ILE A 303 26.20 12.41 -16.93
N ASP A 304 25.94 13.31 -17.89
CA ASP A 304 26.82 14.42 -18.24
C ASP A 304 26.99 15.44 -17.10
N SER A 305 25.94 15.60 -16.25
CA SER A 305 25.98 16.44 -15.06
C SER A 305 26.75 15.81 -13.88
N GLY A 306 27.34 14.63 -14.06
CA GLY A 306 28.08 13.91 -13.02
C GLY A 306 27.18 13.23 -11.97
N CYS A 307 25.89 13.05 -12.27
CA CYS A 307 24.92 12.39 -11.42
C CYS A 307 24.65 10.96 -11.95
N PRO A 308 25.38 9.91 -11.52
CA PRO A 308 25.26 8.58 -12.11
C PRO A 308 23.87 7.96 -11.81
N PRO A 309 23.22 7.36 -12.82
CA PRO A 309 21.99 6.61 -12.62
C PRO A 309 22.21 5.44 -11.64
N ASN A 310 21.21 5.12 -10.85
CA ASN A 310 21.23 3.98 -9.93
C ASN A 310 20.24 2.88 -10.38
N THR A 311 20.21 1.77 -9.65
CA THR A 311 19.30 0.65 -9.88
C THR A 311 17.83 1.09 -9.95
N ALA A 312 17.41 2.06 -9.12
CA ALA A 312 16.03 2.57 -9.12
C ALA A 312 15.70 3.32 -10.42
N THR A 313 16.66 4.09 -10.99
CA THR A 313 16.48 4.76 -12.29
C THR A 313 16.26 3.75 -13.41
N PHE A 314 17.09 2.70 -13.48
CA PHE A 314 16.93 1.65 -14.48
C PHE A 314 15.65 0.84 -14.30
N ASN A 315 15.27 0.54 -13.05
CA ASN A 315 14.00 -0.13 -12.75
C ASN A 315 12.78 0.70 -13.16
N ALA A 316 12.82 2.02 -13.04
CA ALA A 316 11.76 2.91 -13.52
C ALA A 316 11.60 2.84 -15.04
N ILE A 317 12.72 2.85 -15.78
CA ILE A 317 12.76 2.71 -17.25
C ILE A 317 12.26 1.33 -17.68
N MET A 318 12.76 0.23 -17.06
CA MET A 318 12.33 -1.13 -17.35
C MET A 318 10.84 -1.32 -17.11
N ARG A 319 10.31 -0.81 -16.00
CA ARG A 319 8.88 -0.88 -15.69
C ARG A 319 8.01 -0.29 -16.82
N ALA A 320 8.43 0.83 -17.39
CA ALA A 320 7.70 1.46 -18.48
C ALA A 320 7.73 0.60 -19.75
N HIS A 321 8.88 0.01 -20.09
CA HIS A 321 9.00 -0.88 -21.25
C HIS A 321 8.24 -2.19 -21.06
N VAL A 322 8.28 -2.80 -19.86
CA VAL A 322 7.49 -4.01 -19.53
C VAL A 322 5.99 -3.74 -19.70
N LYS A 323 5.48 -2.63 -19.16
CA LYS A 323 4.07 -2.24 -19.32
C LYS A 323 3.67 -2.01 -20.77
N ALA A 324 4.59 -1.50 -21.59
CA ALA A 324 4.39 -1.28 -23.02
C ALA A 324 4.62 -2.56 -23.87
N GLY A 325 4.99 -3.69 -23.25
CA GLY A 325 5.27 -4.95 -23.95
C GLY A 325 6.53 -4.93 -24.82
N ARG A 326 7.47 -4.02 -24.54
CA ARG A 326 8.68 -3.79 -25.35
C ARG A 326 9.86 -4.62 -24.81
N SER A 327 9.83 -5.93 -25.04
CA SER A 327 10.78 -6.89 -24.46
C SER A 327 12.24 -6.63 -24.81
N GLU A 328 12.52 -6.25 -26.05
CA GLU A 328 13.89 -5.95 -26.52
C GLU A 328 14.50 -4.75 -25.79
N GLN A 329 13.69 -3.70 -25.58
CA GLN A 329 14.14 -2.51 -24.87
C GLN A 329 14.43 -2.80 -23.39
N VAL A 330 13.67 -3.70 -22.75
CA VAL A 330 13.96 -4.13 -21.36
C VAL A 330 15.35 -4.78 -21.29
N LEU A 331 15.67 -5.67 -22.24
CA LEU A 331 16.98 -6.32 -22.29
C LEU A 331 18.12 -5.34 -22.60
N GLN A 332 17.89 -4.35 -23.47
CA GLN A 332 18.86 -3.29 -23.75
C GLN A 332 19.13 -2.45 -22.50
N VAL A 333 18.10 -2.03 -21.78
CA VAL A 333 18.21 -1.27 -20.52
C VAL A 333 18.96 -2.08 -19.46
N HIS A 334 18.70 -3.38 -19.35
CA HIS A 334 19.44 -4.25 -18.44
C HIS A 334 20.93 -4.33 -18.79
N ASN A 335 21.28 -4.38 -20.09
CA ASN A 335 22.67 -4.39 -20.52
C ASN A 335 23.36 -3.04 -20.21
N GLN A 336 22.69 -1.91 -20.46
CA GLN A 336 23.18 -0.57 -20.09
C GLN A 336 23.42 -0.46 -18.57
N MET A 337 22.46 -0.93 -17.76
CA MET A 337 22.58 -0.97 -16.31
C MET A 337 23.86 -1.69 -15.85
N ARG A 338 24.15 -2.85 -16.45
CA ARG A 338 25.36 -3.63 -16.15
C ARG A 338 26.65 -2.95 -16.62
N GLN A 339 26.62 -2.30 -17.79
CA GLN A 339 27.75 -1.56 -18.32
C GLN A 339 28.15 -0.38 -17.43
N LEU A 340 27.16 0.26 -16.80
CA LEU A 340 27.37 1.35 -15.85
C LEU A 340 27.65 0.85 -14.41
N GLY A 341 27.86 -0.45 -14.21
CA GLY A 341 28.20 -1.02 -12.91
C GLY A 341 27.05 -1.11 -11.90
N CYS A 342 25.82 -0.86 -12.32
CA CYS A 342 24.65 -0.99 -11.45
C CYS A 342 24.27 -2.48 -11.30
N GLU A 343 24.29 -2.99 -10.08
CA GLU A 343 23.88 -4.38 -9.82
C GLU A 343 22.35 -4.55 -9.85
N PRO A 344 21.85 -5.59 -10.58
CA PRO A 344 20.42 -5.92 -10.58
C PRO A 344 19.92 -6.35 -9.20
N ASP A 345 18.79 -5.79 -8.78
CA ASP A 345 18.07 -6.15 -7.56
C ASP A 345 16.87 -7.09 -7.84
N ILE A 346 16.11 -7.41 -6.79
CA ILE A 346 14.90 -8.25 -6.88
C ILE A 346 13.92 -7.69 -7.91
N ILE A 347 13.72 -6.37 -7.94
CA ILE A 347 12.78 -5.69 -8.86
C ILE A 347 13.26 -5.83 -10.30
N THR A 348 14.56 -5.66 -10.54
CA THR A 348 15.18 -5.86 -11.87
C THR A 348 14.95 -7.28 -12.37
N TYR A 349 15.23 -8.30 -11.54
CA TYR A 349 15.00 -9.69 -11.92
C TYR A 349 13.50 -9.97 -12.15
N ASN A 350 12.60 -9.40 -11.37
CA ASN A 350 11.16 -9.54 -11.56
C ASN A 350 10.72 -8.99 -12.92
N PHE A 351 11.23 -7.82 -13.35
CA PHE A 351 10.96 -7.28 -14.69
C PHE A 351 11.52 -8.16 -15.81
N LEU A 352 12.73 -8.70 -15.66
CA LEU A 352 13.31 -9.61 -16.65
C LEU A 352 12.50 -10.90 -16.78
N ILE A 353 12.08 -11.50 -15.68
CA ILE A 353 11.25 -12.70 -15.67
C ILE A 353 9.88 -12.39 -16.29
N GLU A 354 9.24 -11.27 -15.90
CA GLU A 354 7.97 -10.83 -16.48
C GLU A 354 8.09 -10.62 -17.99
N THR A 355 9.21 -10.07 -18.46
CA THR A 355 9.49 -9.88 -19.89
C THR A 355 9.54 -11.21 -20.65
N HIS A 356 10.22 -12.22 -20.09
CA HIS A 356 10.27 -13.56 -20.71
C HIS A 356 8.94 -14.33 -20.58
N CYS A 357 8.10 -13.97 -19.64
CA CYS A 357 6.75 -14.53 -19.50
C CYS A 357 5.67 -13.76 -20.28
N GLY A 358 6.02 -12.66 -20.95
CA GLY A 358 5.10 -11.76 -21.65
C GLY A 358 4.40 -12.38 -22.86
N LYS A 359 3.40 -11.65 -23.38
CA LYS A 359 2.56 -12.10 -24.50
C LYS A 359 3.37 -12.29 -25.79
N GLY A 360 3.16 -13.42 -26.45
CA GLY A 360 3.61 -13.69 -27.82
C GLY A 360 4.69 -14.76 -27.97
N GLN A 361 5.68 -14.84 -27.11
CA GLN A 361 6.75 -15.86 -27.11
C GLN A 361 7.21 -16.16 -25.68
N GLY A 362 6.28 -16.46 -24.78
CA GLY A 362 6.62 -16.78 -23.41
C GLY A 362 7.62 -17.97 -23.34
N ASN A 363 8.80 -17.71 -22.82
CA ASN A 363 9.86 -18.71 -22.67
C ASN A 363 10.06 -19.04 -21.19
N LEU A 364 9.42 -20.13 -20.75
CA LEU A 364 9.52 -20.58 -19.37
C LEU A 364 10.94 -20.99 -18.98
N ASP A 365 11.70 -21.59 -19.91
CA ASP A 365 13.07 -22.04 -19.64
C ASP A 365 14.01 -20.85 -19.40
N ALA A 366 13.85 -19.77 -20.18
CA ALA A 366 14.59 -18.53 -19.95
C ALA A 366 14.23 -17.90 -18.60
N ALA A 367 12.95 -17.88 -18.24
CA ALA A 367 12.49 -17.39 -16.95
C ALA A 367 13.05 -18.24 -15.78
N MET A 368 13.10 -19.58 -15.92
CA MET A 368 13.71 -20.48 -14.93
C MET A 368 15.22 -20.27 -14.79
N LYS A 369 15.93 -20.04 -15.87
CA LYS A 369 17.37 -19.68 -15.83
C LYS A 369 17.61 -18.36 -15.11
N LEU A 370 16.75 -17.37 -15.32
CA LEU A 370 16.82 -16.10 -14.60
C LEU A 370 16.52 -16.24 -13.11
N LEU A 371 15.53 -17.07 -12.76
CA LEU A 371 15.23 -17.41 -11.36
C LEU A 371 16.45 -18.05 -10.69
N ALA A 372 17.09 -19.03 -11.33
CA ALA A 372 18.29 -19.66 -10.81
C ALA A 372 19.45 -18.66 -10.62
N LYS A 373 19.62 -17.73 -11.58
CA LYS A 373 20.63 -16.65 -11.50
C LYS A 373 20.34 -15.68 -10.37
N MET A 374 19.06 -15.30 -10.18
CA MET A 374 18.58 -14.45 -9.08
C MET A 374 18.94 -15.06 -7.73
N VAL A 375 18.63 -16.34 -7.52
CA VAL A 375 18.95 -17.08 -6.29
C VAL A 375 20.47 -17.18 -6.07
N ALA A 376 21.23 -17.49 -7.12
CA ALA A 376 22.70 -17.55 -7.05
C ALA A 376 23.37 -16.22 -6.69
N LYS A 377 22.73 -15.08 -7.01
CA LYS A 377 23.16 -13.74 -6.61
C LYS A 377 22.68 -13.33 -5.19
N GLY A 378 22.02 -14.22 -4.45
CA GLY A 378 21.50 -13.95 -3.11
C GLY A 378 20.21 -13.11 -3.09
N CYS A 379 19.60 -12.84 -4.24
CA CYS A 379 18.30 -12.16 -4.30
C CYS A 379 17.19 -13.17 -3.99
N ILE A 380 16.46 -12.98 -2.89
CA ILE A 380 15.37 -13.88 -2.45
C ILE A 380 14.13 -13.64 -3.33
N PRO A 381 13.65 -14.67 -4.08
CA PRO A 381 12.44 -14.54 -4.89
C PRO A 381 11.18 -14.31 -4.05
N ASP A 382 10.25 -13.55 -4.58
CA ASP A 382 8.95 -13.28 -3.97
C ASP A 382 7.78 -13.76 -4.86
N CYS A 383 6.55 -13.52 -4.43
CA CYS A 383 5.38 -13.86 -5.23
C CYS A 383 5.29 -13.07 -6.55
N HIS A 384 5.93 -11.90 -6.65
CA HIS A 384 6.02 -11.14 -7.91
C HIS A 384 6.95 -11.82 -8.91
N THR A 385 7.95 -12.55 -8.45
CA THR A 385 8.82 -13.39 -9.28
C THR A 385 8.05 -14.56 -9.90
N PHE A 386 7.25 -15.27 -9.09
CA PHE A 386 6.56 -16.50 -9.51
C PHE A 386 5.25 -16.27 -10.27
N ASN A 387 4.48 -15.23 -9.93
CA ASN A 387 3.17 -15.00 -10.53
C ASN A 387 3.18 -14.82 -12.06
N PRO A 388 4.14 -14.11 -12.68
CA PRO A 388 4.27 -14.06 -14.14
C PRO A 388 4.51 -15.45 -14.76
N MET A 389 5.34 -16.29 -14.10
CA MET A 389 5.63 -17.65 -14.56
C MET A 389 4.37 -18.53 -14.47
N PHE A 390 3.58 -18.45 -13.39
CA PHE A 390 2.30 -19.16 -13.28
C PHE A 390 1.28 -18.70 -14.33
N ARG A 391 1.23 -17.39 -14.65
CA ARG A 391 0.38 -16.88 -15.73
C ARG A 391 0.79 -17.47 -17.09
N LEU A 392 2.09 -17.53 -17.36
CA LEU A 392 2.60 -18.13 -18.60
C LEU A 392 2.22 -19.62 -18.66
N VAL A 393 2.46 -20.37 -17.59
CA VAL A 393 2.11 -21.79 -17.49
C VAL A 393 0.60 -22.01 -17.66
N LEU A 394 -0.25 -21.11 -17.14
CA LEU A 394 -1.70 -21.14 -17.35
C LEU A 394 -2.07 -20.94 -18.83
N VAL A 395 -1.41 -20.00 -19.52
CA VAL A 395 -1.65 -19.77 -20.97
C VAL A 395 -1.19 -20.99 -21.79
N LEU A 396 -0.07 -21.61 -21.41
CA LEU A 396 0.46 -22.82 -22.09
C LEU A 396 -0.33 -24.09 -21.76
N GLY A 397 -1.18 -24.08 -20.75
CA GLY A 397 -1.92 -25.26 -20.29
C GLY A 397 -1.03 -26.38 -19.71
N ASN A 398 0.22 -26.07 -19.35
CA ASN A 398 1.19 -27.06 -18.88
C ASN A 398 1.14 -27.21 -17.35
N VAL A 399 0.32 -28.13 -16.89
CA VAL A 399 0.09 -28.33 -15.46
C VAL A 399 1.24 -29.01 -14.74
N ASP A 400 2.03 -29.84 -15.43
CA ASP A 400 3.24 -30.45 -14.85
C ASP A 400 4.29 -29.39 -14.53
N ALA A 401 4.42 -28.37 -15.41
CA ALA A 401 5.26 -27.22 -15.13
C ALA A 401 4.72 -26.40 -13.95
N ALA A 402 3.38 -26.28 -13.81
CA ALA A 402 2.78 -25.60 -12.65
C ALA A 402 3.12 -26.30 -11.34
N HIS A 403 3.06 -27.64 -11.31
CA HIS A 403 3.41 -28.41 -10.13
C HIS A 403 4.88 -28.23 -9.75
N LYS A 404 5.79 -28.39 -10.72
CA LYS A 404 7.23 -28.18 -10.51
C LYS A 404 7.53 -26.75 -10.01
N LEU A 405 6.86 -25.77 -10.58
CA LEU A 405 7.04 -24.36 -10.19
C LEU A 405 6.52 -24.10 -8.76
N TYR A 406 5.40 -24.72 -8.37
CA TYR A 406 4.86 -24.60 -7.02
C TYR A 406 5.74 -25.27 -5.97
N GLU A 407 6.28 -26.47 -6.26
CA GLU A 407 7.25 -27.10 -5.37
C GLU A 407 8.55 -26.25 -5.26
N LYS A 408 9.02 -25.68 -6.37
CA LYS A 408 10.18 -24.77 -6.35
C LYS A 408 9.93 -23.51 -5.51
N MET A 409 8.71 -22.97 -5.56
CA MET A 409 8.31 -21.84 -4.73
C MET A 409 8.39 -22.17 -3.23
N LYS A 410 7.96 -23.39 -2.85
CA LYS A 410 8.05 -23.90 -1.46
C LYS A 410 9.49 -24.14 -1.03
N GLU A 411 10.32 -24.80 -1.88
CA GLU A 411 11.74 -25.01 -1.61
C GLU A 411 12.47 -23.70 -1.28
N LEU A 412 12.13 -22.63 -2.00
CA LEU A 412 12.69 -21.30 -1.78
C LEU A 412 11.99 -20.50 -0.66
N GLN A 413 11.11 -21.16 0.12
CA GLN A 413 10.34 -20.59 1.22
C GLN A 413 9.56 -19.31 0.84
N CYS A 414 9.23 -19.17 -0.44
CA CYS A 414 8.43 -18.04 -0.93
C CYS A 414 6.96 -18.29 -0.60
N LYS A 415 6.37 -17.44 0.25
CA LYS A 415 4.96 -17.57 0.65
C LYS A 415 4.02 -17.16 -0.49
N PRO A 416 3.10 -18.06 -0.93
CA PRO A 416 2.09 -17.71 -1.91
C PRO A 416 1.16 -16.61 -1.41
N ASN A 417 0.74 -15.71 -2.31
CA ASN A 417 -0.30 -14.73 -2.01
C ASN A 417 -1.65 -15.15 -2.65
N VAL A 418 -2.70 -14.35 -2.42
CA VAL A 418 -4.04 -14.61 -2.98
C VAL A 418 -4.00 -14.78 -4.50
N VAL A 419 -3.17 -14.00 -5.21
CA VAL A 419 -3.02 -14.09 -6.68
C VAL A 419 -2.41 -15.43 -7.07
N THR A 420 -1.37 -15.89 -6.36
CA THR A 420 -0.72 -17.18 -6.59
C THR A 420 -1.73 -18.32 -6.41
N TYR A 421 -2.49 -18.31 -5.31
CA TYR A 421 -3.52 -19.33 -5.07
C TYR A 421 -4.60 -19.34 -6.14
N ASN A 422 -5.07 -18.17 -6.58
CA ASN A 422 -6.06 -18.08 -7.66
C ASN A 422 -5.54 -18.65 -8.99
N LEU A 423 -4.26 -18.40 -9.31
CA LEU A 423 -3.64 -18.98 -10.50
C LEU A 423 -3.51 -20.50 -10.40
N LEU A 424 -3.11 -21.03 -9.23
CA LEU A 424 -3.01 -22.46 -8.98
C LEU A 424 -4.38 -23.17 -9.06
N ILE A 425 -5.44 -22.59 -8.47
CA ILE A 425 -6.80 -23.12 -8.56
C ILE A 425 -7.22 -23.25 -10.03
N ARG A 426 -7.00 -22.20 -10.84
CA ARG A 426 -7.33 -22.21 -12.28
C ARG A 426 -6.51 -23.24 -13.05
N LEU A 427 -5.21 -23.35 -12.77
CA LEU A 427 -4.31 -24.32 -13.41
C LEU A 427 -4.74 -25.76 -13.15
N PHE A 428 -5.00 -26.12 -11.90
CA PHE A 428 -5.42 -27.48 -11.54
C PHE A 428 -6.85 -27.78 -11.94
N ASN A 429 -7.70 -26.75 -12.13
CA ASN A 429 -9.02 -26.94 -12.75
C ASN A 429 -8.92 -27.41 -14.22
N MET A 430 -7.91 -26.93 -14.97
CA MET A 430 -7.70 -27.37 -16.36
C MET A 430 -7.45 -28.89 -16.47
N GLN A 431 -6.76 -29.48 -15.50
CA GLN A 431 -6.58 -30.95 -15.40
C GLN A 431 -7.81 -31.67 -14.88
N LYS A 432 -8.87 -30.95 -14.56
CA LYS A 432 -10.03 -31.55 -13.92
C LYS A 432 -9.71 -32.30 -12.60
N SER A 433 -8.66 -31.94 -11.89
CA SER A 433 -8.24 -32.55 -10.62
C SER A 433 -8.88 -31.83 -9.43
N MET A 434 -10.03 -32.32 -8.98
CA MET A 434 -10.74 -31.79 -7.81
C MET A 434 -9.88 -31.87 -6.53
N ASP A 435 -9.18 -32.96 -6.34
CA ASP A 435 -8.38 -33.22 -5.14
C ASP A 435 -7.25 -32.17 -4.99
N MET A 436 -6.61 -31.80 -6.12
CA MET A 436 -5.58 -30.79 -6.12
C MET A 436 -6.15 -29.39 -5.79
N VAL A 437 -7.30 -29.04 -6.36
CA VAL A 437 -7.97 -27.76 -6.06
C VAL A 437 -8.34 -27.67 -4.57
N LEU A 438 -8.89 -28.74 -3.99
CA LEU A 438 -9.22 -28.78 -2.57
C LEU A 438 -7.97 -28.73 -1.68
N ARG A 439 -6.89 -29.39 -2.09
CA ARG A 439 -5.60 -29.34 -1.39
C ARG A 439 -5.02 -27.91 -1.41
N ILE A 440 -5.09 -27.22 -2.54
CA ILE A 440 -4.65 -25.84 -2.67
C ILE A 440 -5.50 -24.91 -1.78
N LYS A 441 -6.83 -25.09 -1.77
CA LYS A 441 -7.71 -24.32 -0.86
C LYS A 441 -7.36 -24.57 0.60
N LYS A 442 -7.14 -25.82 1.00
CA LYS A 442 -6.71 -26.17 2.36
C LYS A 442 -5.37 -25.54 2.73
N ASN A 443 -4.40 -25.51 1.81
CA ASN A 443 -3.12 -24.85 2.04
C ASN A 443 -3.30 -23.33 2.22
N MET A 444 -4.16 -22.70 1.41
CA MET A 444 -4.52 -21.29 1.53
C MET A 444 -5.08 -20.95 2.92
N ASP A 445 -5.98 -21.81 3.43
CA ASP A 445 -6.58 -21.65 4.76
C ASP A 445 -5.54 -21.88 5.88
N ALA A 446 -4.68 -22.88 5.74
CA ALA A 446 -3.61 -23.18 6.70
C ALA A 446 -2.59 -22.02 6.82
N GLU A 447 -2.27 -21.36 5.72
CA GLU A 447 -1.39 -20.19 5.69
C GLU A 447 -2.12 -18.88 6.07
N ARG A 448 -3.41 -18.95 6.42
CA ARG A 448 -4.26 -17.80 6.79
C ARG A 448 -4.33 -16.72 5.70
N VAL A 449 -4.26 -17.12 4.44
CA VAL A 449 -4.44 -16.22 3.30
C VAL A 449 -5.94 -16.10 3.04
N GLU A 450 -6.51 -14.92 3.28
CA GLU A 450 -7.95 -14.71 3.11
C GLU A 450 -8.36 -14.79 1.62
N PRO A 451 -9.36 -15.64 1.27
CA PRO A 451 -9.94 -15.66 -0.06
C PRO A 451 -10.58 -14.32 -0.43
N ASN A 452 -10.43 -13.91 -1.68
CA ASN A 452 -11.12 -12.75 -2.24
C ASN A 452 -12.22 -13.18 -3.23
N GLY A 453 -12.99 -12.20 -3.76
CA GLY A 453 -14.06 -12.48 -4.73
C GLY A 453 -13.61 -13.31 -5.94
N ASN A 454 -12.37 -13.12 -6.42
CA ASN A 454 -11.81 -13.91 -7.51
C ASN A 454 -11.52 -15.36 -7.11
N THR A 455 -11.14 -15.60 -5.84
CA THR A 455 -10.94 -16.94 -5.30
C THR A 455 -12.26 -17.72 -5.28
N TYR A 456 -13.31 -17.09 -4.74
CA TYR A 456 -14.65 -17.69 -4.74
C TYR A 456 -15.17 -17.96 -6.15
N THR A 457 -14.98 -17.00 -7.07
CA THR A 457 -15.33 -17.19 -8.49
C THR A 457 -14.63 -18.42 -9.08
N ALA A 458 -13.32 -18.53 -8.91
CA ALA A 458 -12.56 -19.66 -9.45
C ALA A 458 -13.00 -21.01 -8.84
N LEU A 459 -13.30 -21.05 -7.54
CA LEU A 459 -13.81 -22.26 -6.87
C LEU A 459 -15.20 -22.64 -7.38
N LEU A 460 -16.11 -21.67 -7.53
CA LEU A 460 -17.46 -21.88 -8.04
C LEU A 460 -17.43 -22.40 -9.48
N GLU A 461 -16.58 -21.85 -10.35
CA GLU A 461 -16.36 -22.37 -11.71
C GLU A 461 -15.94 -23.85 -11.70
N VAL A 462 -15.03 -24.24 -10.78
CA VAL A 462 -14.59 -25.62 -10.60
C VAL A 462 -15.75 -26.54 -10.18
N PHE A 463 -16.49 -26.15 -9.13
CA PHE A 463 -17.58 -26.96 -8.58
C PHE A 463 -18.74 -27.08 -9.58
N CYS A 464 -19.09 -26.02 -10.28
CA CYS A 464 -20.11 -26.05 -11.32
C CYS A 464 -19.71 -26.92 -12.51
N ALA A 465 -18.46 -26.85 -12.98
CA ALA A 465 -17.98 -27.68 -14.07
C ALA A 465 -17.99 -29.19 -13.73
N ARG A 466 -17.99 -29.54 -12.43
CA ARG A 466 -18.03 -30.91 -11.92
C ARG A 466 -19.42 -31.38 -11.52
N GLY A 467 -20.41 -30.53 -11.53
CA GLY A 467 -21.74 -30.86 -11.06
C GLY A 467 -21.85 -31.00 -9.54
N ASP A 468 -20.83 -30.55 -8.78
CA ASP A 468 -20.86 -30.60 -7.32
C ASP A 468 -21.68 -29.44 -6.74
N TRP A 469 -22.99 -29.59 -6.81
CA TRP A 469 -23.92 -28.58 -6.33
C TRP A 469 -23.79 -28.31 -4.82
N LYS A 470 -23.41 -29.32 -4.02
CA LYS A 470 -23.28 -29.17 -2.55
C LYS A 470 -22.19 -28.17 -2.21
N ARG A 471 -21.00 -28.34 -2.79
CA ARG A 471 -19.89 -27.41 -2.57
C ARG A 471 -20.14 -26.05 -3.24
N ALA A 472 -20.72 -26.03 -4.45
CA ALA A 472 -21.09 -24.78 -5.12
C ALA A 472 -22.06 -23.95 -4.28
N HIS A 473 -23.14 -24.55 -3.75
CA HIS A 473 -24.08 -23.88 -2.86
C HIS A 473 -23.42 -23.35 -1.60
N ALA A 474 -22.64 -24.19 -0.89
CA ALA A 474 -21.96 -23.79 0.35
C ALA A 474 -20.99 -22.64 0.12
N THR A 475 -20.19 -22.69 -0.96
CA THR A 475 -19.20 -21.66 -1.30
C THR A 475 -19.87 -20.33 -1.68
N LEU A 476 -20.97 -20.37 -2.47
CA LEU A 476 -21.69 -19.14 -2.82
C LEU A 476 -22.35 -18.52 -1.60
N ARG A 477 -22.91 -19.34 -0.70
CA ARG A 477 -23.51 -18.89 0.56
C ARG A 477 -22.45 -18.22 1.47
N GLU A 478 -21.27 -18.84 1.62
CA GLU A 478 -20.13 -18.26 2.35
C GLU A 478 -19.71 -16.91 1.76
N MET A 479 -19.54 -16.84 0.44
CA MET A 479 -19.17 -15.63 -0.29
C MET A 479 -20.15 -14.47 0.00
N VAL A 480 -21.45 -14.74 -0.05
CA VAL A 480 -22.51 -13.73 0.09
C VAL A 480 -22.81 -13.41 1.55
N LYS A 481 -23.01 -14.45 2.41
CA LYS A 481 -23.45 -14.29 3.79
C LYS A 481 -22.33 -13.84 4.73
N GLU A 482 -21.19 -14.50 4.66
CA GLU A 482 -20.10 -14.30 5.62
C GLU A 482 -19.12 -13.21 5.18
N LYS A 483 -18.78 -13.17 3.90
CA LYS A 483 -17.78 -12.24 3.36
C LYS A 483 -18.38 -11.00 2.67
N SER A 484 -19.70 -10.97 2.46
CA SER A 484 -20.42 -9.87 1.80
C SER A 484 -19.87 -9.51 0.41
N PHE A 485 -19.29 -10.47 -0.32
CA PHE A 485 -18.83 -10.26 -1.68
C PHE A 485 -20.00 -10.44 -2.67
N LYS A 486 -20.16 -9.48 -3.59
CA LYS A 486 -21.12 -9.59 -4.67
C LYS A 486 -20.58 -10.55 -5.75
N PRO A 487 -21.25 -11.68 -6.02
CA PRO A 487 -20.85 -12.58 -7.11
C PRO A 487 -21.07 -11.92 -8.48
N ALA A 488 -20.22 -12.27 -9.44
CA ALA A 488 -20.44 -11.88 -10.82
C ALA A 488 -21.68 -12.61 -11.38
N LYS A 489 -22.47 -11.93 -12.21
CA LYS A 489 -23.75 -12.46 -12.73
C LYS A 489 -23.61 -13.85 -13.36
N HIS A 490 -22.60 -14.06 -14.21
CA HIS A 490 -22.38 -15.34 -14.88
C HIS A 490 -22.13 -16.50 -13.89
N VAL A 491 -21.42 -16.23 -12.77
CA VAL A 491 -21.12 -17.24 -11.73
C VAL A 491 -22.39 -17.60 -10.96
N TYR A 492 -23.18 -16.60 -10.60
CA TYR A 492 -24.46 -16.76 -9.94
C TYR A 492 -25.42 -17.61 -10.82
N ASP A 493 -25.57 -17.23 -12.10
CA ASP A 493 -26.41 -17.95 -13.07
C ASP A 493 -25.95 -19.40 -13.26
N MET A 494 -24.63 -19.66 -13.27
CA MET A 494 -24.09 -21.03 -13.33
C MET A 494 -24.51 -21.88 -12.14
N VAL A 495 -24.42 -21.34 -10.92
CA VAL A 495 -24.79 -22.07 -9.70
C VAL A 495 -26.29 -22.35 -9.67
N LEU A 496 -27.13 -21.36 -10.02
CA LEU A 496 -28.58 -21.54 -10.11
C LEU A 496 -28.96 -22.61 -11.14
N THR A 497 -28.32 -22.57 -12.31
CA THR A 497 -28.54 -23.57 -13.37
C THR A 497 -28.14 -24.98 -12.88
N LEU A 498 -27.04 -25.09 -12.15
CA LEU A 498 -26.59 -26.36 -11.57
C LEU A 498 -27.61 -26.89 -10.55
N LEU A 499 -28.12 -26.04 -9.65
CA LEU A 499 -29.11 -26.42 -8.65
C LEU A 499 -30.41 -26.89 -9.28
N ARG A 500 -30.90 -26.19 -10.32
CA ARG A 500 -32.09 -26.60 -11.10
C ARG A 500 -31.88 -27.98 -11.76
N LYS A 501 -30.76 -28.16 -12.46
CA LYS A 501 -30.43 -29.46 -13.10
C LYS A 501 -30.29 -30.61 -12.10
N SER A 502 -29.87 -30.30 -10.87
CA SER A 502 -29.74 -31.29 -9.79
C SER A 502 -31.02 -31.49 -8.98
N GLY A 503 -32.14 -30.88 -9.35
CA GLY A 503 -33.44 -30.98 -8.64
C GLY A 503 -33.48 -30.31 -7.28
N GLN A 504 -32.54 -29.40 -6.98
CA GLN A 504 -32.39 -28.77 -5.66
C GLN A 504 -33.11 -27.41 -5.61
N LEU A 505 -34.45 -27.42 -5.83
CA LEU A 505 -35.26 -26.20 -5.93
C LEU A 505 -35.24 -25.37 -4.63
N MET A 506 -35.35 -26.00 -3.47
CA MET A 506 -35.31 -25.31 -2.17
C MET A 506 -33.97 -24.56 -1.97
N LYS A 507 -32.86 -25.14 -2.40
CA LYS A 507 -31.55 -24.51 -2.31
C LYS A 507 -31.37 -23.38 -3.32
N HIS A 508 -32.01 -23.48 -4.46
CA HIS A 508 -32.10 -22.43 -5.46
C HIS A 508 -32.84 -21.20 -4.89
N GLU A 509 -34.01 -21.40 -4.27
CA GLU A 509 -34.81 -20.35 -3.66
C GLU A 509 -34.05 -19.68 -2.51
N GLU A 510 -33.44 -20.47 -1.60
CA GLU A 510 -32.59 -19.95 -0.50
C GLU A 510 -31.53 -18.96 -1.00
N LEU A 511 -30.85 -19.28 -2.12
CA LEU A 511 -29.83 -18.40 -2.68
C LEU A 511 -30.40 -17.15 -3.34
N VAL A 512 -31.54 -17.27 -4.02
CA VAL A 512 -32.23 -16.09 -4.62
C VAL A 512 -32.68 -15.13 -3.53
N GLU A 513 -33.29 -15.61 -2.45
CA GLU A 513 -33.67 -14.79 -1.30
C GLU A 513 -32.45 -14.14 -0.63
N LEU A 514 -31.40 -14.90 -0.37
CA LEU A 514 -30.17 -14.39 0.21
C LEU A 514 -29.54 -13.26 -0.63
N MET A 515 -29.57 -13.39 -1.94
CA MET A 515 -29.05 -12.36 -2.85
C MET A 515 -29.94 -11.11 -2.89
N ALA A 516 -31.26 -11.29 -2.79
CA ALA A 516 -32.22 -10.19 -2.71
C ALA A 516 -32.10 -9.44 -1.38
N ASP A 517 -31.99 -10.15 -0.25
CA ASP A 517 -31.81 -9.56 1.08
C ASP A 517 -30.51 -8.73 1.20
N ARG A 518 -29.48 -9.13 0.50
CA ARG A 518 -28.22 -8.37 0.41
C ARG A 518 -28.26 -7.22 -0.63
N GLY A 519 -29.39 -7.03 -1.33
CA GLY A 519 -29.56 -5.98 -2.33
C GLY A 519 -28.72 -6.19 -3.60
N PHE A 520 -28.27 -7.42 -3.87
CA PHE A 520 -27.46 -7.75 -5.04
C PHE A 520 -28.29 -7.99 -6.29
N ILE A 521 -29.56 -8.41 -6.10
CA ILE A 521 -30.57 -8.59 -7.16
C ILE A 521 -31.92 -8.02 -6.68
N SER A 522 -32.81 -7.66 -7.61
CA SER A 522 -34.17 -7.31 -7.30
C SER A 522 -34.94 -8.57 -6.85
N ARG A 523 -35.85 -8.45 -5.89
CA ARG A 523 -36.75 -9.55 -5.53
C ARG A 523 -37.54 -9.95 -6.76
N PRO A 524 -37.59 -11.24 -7.16
CA PRO A 524 -38.47 -11.69 -8.22
C PRO A 524 -39.90 -11.41 -7.76
N ALA A 525 -40.74 -10.88 -8.68
CA ALA A 525 -42.17 -10.80 -8.41
C ALA A 525 -42.70 -12.22 -8.19
N ASP A 526 -43.61 -12.38 -7.22
CA ASP A 526 -44.12 -13.68 -6.74
C ASP A 526 -44.68 -14.58 -7.88
N ASP A 527 -45.05 -14.02 -9.03
CA ASP A 527 -45.60 -14.75 -10.20
C ASP A 527 -44.51 -15.37 -11.10
N ALA A 528 -43.24 -14.99 -10.98
CA ALA A 528 -42.16 -15.46 -11.87
C ALA A 528 -41.52 -16.79 -11.41
N LEU A 529 -41.73 -17.20 -10.17
CA LEU A 529 -41.15 -18.41 -9.59
C LEU A 529 -41.89 -19.69 -10.02
N TRP A 530 -43.18 -19.58 -10.42
CA TRP A 530 -44.04 -20.72 -10.75
C TRP A 530 -44.27 -20.92 -12.26
N SER A 531 -43.91 -19.96 -13.12
CA SER A 531 -44.14 -20.05 -14.56
C SER A 531 -42.99 -20.69 -15.36
N ALA A 532 -41.96 -21.23 -14.71
CA ALA A 532 -40.80 -21.86 -15.35
C ALA A 532 -40.63 -23.35 -14.94
N CYS A 533 -41.71 -24.02 -14.52
CA CYS A 533 -41.79 -25.49 -14.39
C CYS A 533 -42.35 -26.10 -15.67
#